data_0766cd52bc0c7c0d9fcc8b326112e849
#
_entry.id   0766cd52bc0c7c0d9fcc8b326112e849
#
_cell.length_a   1.000
_cell.length_b   1.000
_cell.length_c   1.000
_cell.angle_alpha   90.00
_cell.angle_beta   90.00
_cell.angle_gamma   90.00
#
_symmetry.space_group_name_H-M   'P 1'
#
loop_
_entity.id
_entity.type
_entity.pdbx_description
1 polymer ?
#
loop_
_entity_poly.entity_id
_entity_poly.type
_entity_poly.pdbx_seq_one_letter_code
_entity_poly.pdbx_strand_id
1 'polypeptide(L)'
;MIADTPATSRSMDEILRLLRQHEAEIRARYAVQGLGLFGSFVRGEATAGSDLDLLVEFEYPPTLFEFVRLQRHLSELLGIPVDLAMKSALKPAIGQAILREVVPV
;
A
#
# COMPACT_ATOMS: atom_id res chain seq x y z
N MET A 1 0.27 2.46 30.48
CA MET A 1 0.45 2.36 29.90
C MET A 1 0.52 2.36 28.90
N ILE A 2 0.61 2.43 28.45
CA ILE A 2 0.69 2.29 27.49
C ILE A 2 1.23 1.85 26.70
N ALA A 3 0.98 1.35 26.51
CA ALA A 3 1.67 0.63 25.69
C ALA A 3 1.78 1.17 24.44
N ASP A 4 2.72 1.65 24.09
CA ASP A 4 2.90 2.12 22.90
C ASP A 4 3.22 1.13 21.96
N THR A 5 2.38 0.85 21.01
CA THR A 5 2.66 0.01 19.89
C THR A 5 3.52 0.78 18.95
N PRO A 6 4.70 0.33 18.66
CA PRO A 6 5.55 0.97 17.65
C PRO A 6 4.81 1.00 16.32
N ALA A 7 5.06 2.01 15.54
CA ALA A 7 4.44 2.15 14.25
C ALA A 7 4.67 0.92 13.36
N THR A 8 5.83 0.29 13.51
CA THR A 8 6.17 -0.89 12.72
C THR A 8 5.41 -2.12 13.17
N SER A 9 4.60 -2.03 14.23
CA SER A 9 3.82 -3.16 14.70
C SER A 9 2.37 -3.09 14.29
N ARG A 10 2.01 -2.26 13.31
CA ARG A 10 0.63 -2.22 12.84
C ARG A 10 0.23 -3.55 12.23
N SER A 11 -0.96 -4.01 12.58
CA SER A 11 -1.49 -5.25 12.03
C SER A 11 -2.11 -5.02 10.66
N MET A 12 -2.28 -6.10 9.91
CA MET A 12 -2.99 -6.05 8.63
C MET A 12 -4.38 -5.46 8.78
N ASP A 13 -5.09 -5.81 9.85
CA ASP A 13 -6.45 -5.29 10.07
C ASP A 13 -6.45 -3.78 10.27
N GLU A 14 -5.49 -3.26 10.99
CA GLU A 14 -5.37 -1.82 11.20
C GLU A 14 -5.03 -1.10 9.89
N ILE A 15 -4.12 -1.67 9.12
CA ILE A 15 -3.72 -1.11 7.83
C ILE A 15 -4.91 -1.07 6.88
N LEU A 16 -5.64 -2.17 6.75
CA LEU A 16 -6.81 -2.24 5.90
C LEU A 16 -7.89 -1.25 6.34
N ARG A 17 -8.10 -1.14 7.64
CA ARG A 17 -9.10 -0.22 8.17
C ARG A 17 -8.76 1.23 7.82
N LEU A 18 -7.50 1.62 8.00
CA LEU A 18 -7.06 2.97 7.68
C LEU A 18 -7.17 3.26 6.19
N LEU A 19 -6.77 2.31 5.36
CA LEU A 19 -6.86 2.49 3.91
C LEU A 19 -8.31 2.59 3.45
N ARG A 20 -9.18 1.74 3.97
CA ARG A 20 -10.60 1.78 3.60
C ARG A 20 -11.27 3.05 4.08
N GLN A 21 -10.87 3.54 5.23
CA GLN A 21 -11.40 4.78 5.79
C GLN A 21 -11.07 5.99 4.91
N HIS A 22 -9.91 5.97 4.25
CA HIS A 22 -9.44 7.07 3.42
C HIS A 22 -9.50 6.77 1.92
N GLU A 23 -10.08 5.64 1.55
CA GLU A 23 -10.06 5.18 0.17
C GLU A 23 -10.69 6.16 -0.81
N ALA A 24 -11.85 6.70 -0.47
CA ALA A 24 -12.55 7.63 -1.37
C ALA A 24 -11.71 8.88 -1.64
N GLU A 25 -11.09 9.40 -0.60
CA GLU A 25 -10.23 10.57 -0.72
C GLU A 25 -9.00 10.29 -1.56
N ILE A 26 -8.36 9.14 -1.32
CA ILE A 26 -7.18 8.74 -2.07
C ILE A 26 -7.50 8.56 -3.55
N ARG A 27 -8.59 7.89 -3.85
CA ARG A 27 -9.02 7.68 -5.24
C ARG A 27 -9.28 8.98 -5.96
N ALA A 28 -9.98 9.89 -5.31
CA ALA A 28 -10.32 11.17 -5.92
C ALA A 28 -9.10 12.07 -6.10
N ARG A 29 -8.24 12.10 -5.10
CA ARG A 29 -7.11 13.03 -5.10
C ARG A 29 -5.99 12.61 -6.04
N TYR A 30 -5.78 11.31 -6.20
CA TYR A 30 -4.66 10.78 -6.97
C TYR A 30 -5.08 10.02 -8.23
N ALA A 31 -6.37 10.07 -8.57
CA ALA A 31 -6.90 9.34 -9.72
C ALA A 31 -6.55 7.85 -9.64
N VAL A 32 -6.74 7.27 -8.46
CA VAL A 32 -6.46 5.86 -8.22
C VAL A 32 -7.70 5.03 -8.55
N GLN A 33 -7.52 4.01 -9.37
CA GLN A 33 -8.57 3.09 -9.75
C GLN A 33 -8.63 1.90 -8.79
N GLY A 34 -7.51 1.43 -8.32
CA GLY A 34 -7.47 0.29 -7.42
C GLY A 34 -6.24 0.29 -6.53
N LEU A 35 -6.39 -0.29 -5.35
CA LEU A 35 -5.32 -0.47 -4.37
C LEU A 35 -5.40 -1.86 -3.81
N GLY A 36 -4.25 -2.46 -3.57
CA GLY A 36 -4.18 -3.75 -2.90
C GLY A 36 -2.89 -3.90 -2.12
N LEU A 37 -2.90 -4.79 -1.14
CA LEU A 37 -1.72 -5.10 -0.35
C LEU A 37 -1.13 -6.41 -0.83
N PHE A 38 0.19 -6.49 -0.84
CA PHE A 38 0.89 -7.74 -1.14
C PHE A 38 2.18 -7.78 -0.33
N GLY A 39 2.99 -8.79 -0.54
CA GLY A 39 4.29 -8.88 0.09
C GLY A 39 4.26 -9.43 1.51
N SER A 40 5.30 -9.08 2.29
CA SER A 40 5.53 -9.72 3.58
C SER A 40 4.42 -9.50 4.59
N PHE A 41 3.75 -8.37 4.58
CA PHE A 41 2.64 -8.13 5.51
C PHE A 41 1.47 -9.09 5.24
N VAL A 42 1.19 -9.36 3.96
CA VAL A 42 0.12 -10.27 3.58
C VAL A 42 0.48 -11.71 3.94
N ARG A 43 1.75 -12.06 3.78
CA ARG A 43 2.21 -13.44 4.08
C ARG A 43 2.45 -13.69 5.55
N GLY A 44 2.31 -12.66 6.41
CA GLY A 44 2.57 -12.81 7.84
C GLY A 44 4.06 -12.90 8.16
N GLU A 45 4.91 -12.39 7.28
CA GLU A 45 6.37 -12.45 7.43
C GLU A 45 6.99 -11.11 7.77
N ALA A 46 6.16 -10.09 7.98
CA ALA A 46 6.68 -8.75 8.22
C ALA A 46 7.40 -8.66 9.57
N THR A 47 8.49 -7.93 9.58
CA THR A 47 9.23 -7.64 10.80
C THR A 47 9.21 -6.13 11.05
N ALA A 48 9.81 -5.70 12.15
CA ALA A 48 9.82 -4.28 12.51
C ALA A 48 10.43 -3.38 11.44
N GLY A 49 11.31 -3.91 10.60
CA GLY A 49 11.93 -3.12 9.54
C GLY A 49 11.31 -3.30 8.17
N SER A 50 10.20 -4.01 8.07
CA SER A 50 9.58 -4.29 6.77
C SER A 50 8.84 -3.07 6.23
N ASP A 51 8.93 -2.87 4.91
CA ASP A 51 8.11 -1.90 4.22
C ASP A 51 6.77 -2.55 3.88
N LEU A 52 5.73 -1.74 3.81
CA LEU A 52 4.44 -2.23 3.36
C LEU A 52 4.37 -2.13 1.84
N ASP A 53 4.12 -3.26 1.19
CA ASP A 53 4.01 -3.30 -0.27
C ASP A 53 2.58 -3.05 -0.70
N LEU A 54 2.37 -1.99 -1.48
CA LEU A 54 1.06 -1.64 -2.01
C LEU A 54 1.09 -1.63 -3.53
N LEU A 55 0.08 -2.27 -4.10
CA LEU A 55 -0.12 -2.28 -5.54
C LEU A 55 -1.15 -1.22 -5.88
N VAL A 56 -0.83 -0.35 -6.83
CA VAL A 56 -1.75 0.71 -7.25
C VAL A 56 -2.05 0.61 -8.73
N GLU A 57 -3.30 0.87 -9.06
CA GLU A 57 -3.74 1.00 -10.44
C GLU A 57 -4.33 2.38 -10.59
N PHE A 58 -3.83 3.17 -11.55
CA PHE A 58 -4.30 4.53 -11.79
C PHE A 58 -5.30 4.56 -12.93
N GLU A 59 -6.18 5.55 -12.92
CA GLU A 59 -7.13 5.76 -14.02
C GLU A 59 -6.43 6.18 -15.30
N TYR A 60 -5.29 6.88 -15.15
CA TYR A 60 -4.42 7.26 -16.27
C TYR A 60 -3.00 7.39 -15.72
N PRO A 61 -1.98 7.32 -16.59
CA PRO A 61 -0.60 7.31 -16.11
C PRO A 61 -0.27 8.55 -15.28
N PRO A 62 0.26 8.39 -14.07
CA PRO A 62 0.61 9.54 -13.24
C PRO A 62 1.96 10.11 -13.68
N THR A 63 2.21 11.36 -13.31
CA THR A 63 3.56 11.90 -13.37
C THR A 63 4.38 11.30 -12.24
N LEU A 64 5.69 11.39 -12.33
CA LEU A 64 6.56 10.95 -11.26
C LEU A 64 6.26 11.69 -9.96
N PHE A 65 5.96 12.97 -10.06
CA PHE A 65 5.59 13.78 -8.91
C PHE A 65 4.35 13.23 -8.21
N GLU A 66 3.33 12.90 -8.98
CA GLU A 66 2.08 12.37 -8.45
C GLU A 66 2.29 11.02 -7.77
N PHE A 67 3.11 10.19 -8.39
CA PHE A 67 3.42 8.87 -7.84
C PHE A 67 4.13 8.98 -6.49
N VAL A 68 5.17 9.82 -6.44
CA VAL A 68 5.95 10.01 -5.20
C VAL A 68 5.09 10.65 -4.10
N ARG A 69 4.22 11.57 -4.50
CA ARG A 69 3.33 12.23 -3.54
C ARG A 69 2.34 11.24 -2.92
N LEU A 70 1.80 10.34 -3.74
CA LEU A 70 0.91 9.30 -3.23
C LEU A 70 1.65 8.37 -2.28
N GLN A 71 2.85 7.94 -2.65
CA GLN A 71 3.64 7.07 -1.79
C GLN A 71 3.93 7.71 -0.43
N ARG A 72 4.27 8.99 -0.44
CA ARG A 72 4.53 9.73 0.80
C ARG A 72 3.25 9.87 1.64
N HIS A 73 2.14 10.20 1.00
CA HIS A 73 0.86 10.33 1.68
C HIS A 73 0.49 9.03 2.38
N LEU A 74 0.63 7.90 1.69
CA LEU A 74 0.30 6.60 2.25
C LEU A 74 1.22 6.24 3.41
N SER A 75 2.51 6.54 3.28
CA SER A 75 3.47 6.28 4.36
C SER A 75 3.12 7.10 5.61
N GLU A 76 2.74 8.34 5.44
CA GLU A 76 2.35 9.20 6.56
C GLU A 76 1.03 8.74 7.19
N LEU A 77 0.07 8.37 6.36
CA LEU A 77 -1.21 7.90 6.84
C LEU A 77 -1.07 6.64 7.69
N LEU A 78 -0.25 5.72 7.23
CA LEU A 78 -0.11 4.41 7.88
C LEU A 78 0.97 4.37 8.95
N GLY A 79 1.85 5.36 8.98
CA GLY A 79 2.93 5.41 9.96
C GLY A 79 4.01 4.37 9.74
N ILE A 80 4.08 3.79 8.54
CA ILE A 80 5.13 2.83 8.16
C ILE A 80 5.57 3.15 6.74
N PRO A 81 6.81 2.83 6.38
CA PRO A 81 7.25 3.06 5.01
C PRO A 81 6.45 2.23 4.01
N VAL A 82 6.02 2.86 2.95
CA VAL A 82 5.25 2.21 1.89
C VAL A 82 6.10 2.08 0.64
N ASP A 83 6.13 0.87 0.08
CA ASP A 83 6.75 0.62 -1.21
C ASP A 83 5.61 0.46 -2.22
N LEU A 84 5.45 1.47 -3.06
CA LEU A 84 4.32 1.54 -3.98
C LEU A 84 4.73 1.03 -5.36
N ALA A 85 3.98 0.06 -5.87
CA ALA A 85 4.23 -0.50 -7.19
C ALA A 85 3.02 -0.27 -8.09
N MET A 86 3.27 0.14 -9.34
CA MET A 86 2.20 0.29 -10.31
C MET A 86 1.92 -1.05 -10.97
N LYS A 87 0.66 -1.43 -11.01
CA LYS A 87 0.26 -2.69 -11.63
C LYS A 87 0.71 -2.76 -13.08
N SER A 88 0.59 -1.66 -13.81
CA SER A 88 0.95 -1.61 -15.22
C SER A 88 2.45 -1.71 -15.49
N ALA A 89 3.27 -1.51 -14.48
CA ALA A 89 4.73 -1.57 -14.62
C ALA A 89 5.33 -2.91 -14.21
N LEU A 90 4.52 -3.85 -13.75
CA LEU A 90 5.02 -5.14 -13.31
C LEU A 90 5.36 -6.04 -14.49
N LYS A 91 6.48 -6.72 -14.40
CA LYS A 91 6.82 -7.75 -15.39
C LYS A 91 5.84 -8.92 -15.25
N PRO A 92 5.49 -9.59 -16.35
CA PRO A 92 4.42 -10.60 -16.33
C PRO A 92 4.56 -11.67 -15.25
N ALA A 93 5.75 -12.24 -15.10
CA ALA A 93 5.95 -13.31 -14.13
C ALA A 93 5.77 -12.82 -12.69
N ILE A 94 6.36 -11.67 -12.39
CA ILE A 94 6.26 -11.05 -11.06
C ILE A 94 4.83 -10.58 -10.82
N GLY A 95 4.20 -10.01 -11.84
CA GLY A 95 2.82 -9.55 -11.75
C GLY A 95 1.85 -10.66 -11.43
N GLN A 96 2.03 -11.83 -12.03
CA GLN A 96 1.18 -12.97 -11.74
C GLN A 96 1.34 -13.46 -10.31
N ALA A 97 2.57 -13.48 -9.80
CA ALA A 97 2.82 -13.89 -8.43
C ALA A 97 2.19 -12.92 -7.45
N ILE A 98 2.30 -11.62 -7.70
CA ILE A 98 1.71 -10.60 -6.86
C ILE A 98 0.18 -10.69 -6.88
N LEU A 99 -0.42 -10.88 -8.05
CA LEU A 99 -1.87 -10.95 -8.18
C LEU A 99 -2.47 -12.16 -7.45
N ARG A 100 -1.70 -13.21 -7.24
CA ARG A 100 -2.18 -14.37 -6.50
C ARG A 100 -2.27 -14.11 -5.00
N GLU A 101 -1.46 -13.19 -4.49
CA GLU A 101 -1.44 -12.95 -3.05
C GLU A 101 -2.10 -11.61 -2.67
N VAL A 102 -2.40 -10.74 -3.64
CA VAL A 102 -2.88 -9.40 -3.33
C VAL A 102 -4.22 -9.43 -2.59
N VAL A 103 -4.31 -8.58 -1.56
CA VAL A 103 -5.54 -8.38 -0.82
C VAL A 103 -6.08 -7.00 -1.21
N PRO A 104 -7.22 -6.94 -1.90
CA PRO A 104 -7.77 -5.64 -2.32
C PRO A 104 -8.21 -4.81 -1.12
N VAL A 105 -8.03 -3.53 -1.25
CA VAL A 105 -8.48 -2.57 -0.23
C VAL A 105 -10.00 -2.30 -0.31
#